data_53d61a626359c64339c4e7c804167a73
#
_entry.id   53d61a626359c64339c4e7c804167a73
#
_cell.length_a   1.000
_cell.length_b   1.000
_cell.length_c   1.000
_cell.angle_alpha   90.00
_cell.angle_beta   90.00
_cell.angle_gamma   90.00
#
_symmetry.space_group_name_H-M   'P 1'
#
loop_
_entity.id
_entity.type
_entity.pdbx_description
1 polymer ?
#
loop_
_entity_poly.entity_id
_entity_poly.type
_entity_poly.pdbx_seq_one_letter_code
_entity_poly.pdbx_strand_id
1 'polypeptide(L)'
;VKVLIVDDNDNRSKEIKSLLISNSTINQDNIYICKNTQSAKELMRNIRFDLLLLDVVLPKRSEAPDAKYGLALLGDIKRRPNIKKPNKIIGITAHYDDISSFRSSFDKHCEIVIEASRRNKDWKRNIIEAADFELAKKIDSLTTEKKITCLTVHGIRTRGVWQQKLQKEIECKVDTVKFESYKYGYFTIISFCIPFVRHIQISRFKKTLEQTLLREEKEGRTLYIFCHSFGTYIVVKSISKIISEHKKLNIDRIILAGSVLPSTYDFSKILSSSNINIINECGNQDNVLLLSEALVPNTGMAGRVGFYGMNNDRFVNRFFKGGHSHYFDETTRFIEKNWITLFTDQNDIPVIDQRNDPSIISRTLEKIASFLGKTKELLYIALLIYFLKNIITHIN
;
A
#
# COMPACT_ATOMS: atom_id res chain seq x y z
N VAL A 1 11.49 -6.93 -16.32
CA VAL A 1 10.14 -7.48 -16.49
C VAL A 1 10.12 -8.87 -15.87
N LYS A 2 9.19 -9.14 -14.94
CA LYS A 2 8.94 -10.45 -14.35
C LYS A 2 7.76 -11.11 -15.06
N VAL A 3 7.97 -12.29 -15.57
CA VAL A 3 6.94 -13.04 -16.30
C VAL A 3 6.58 -14.33 -15.54
N LEU A 4 5.28 -14.56 -15.37
CA LEU A 4 4.77 -15.84 -14.86
C LEU A 4 4.08 -16.60 -15.99
N ILE A 5 4.54 -17.81 -16.25
CA ILE A 5 3.94 -18.75 -17.18
C ILE A 5 3.21 -19.81 -16.35
N VAL A 6 1.91 -19.91 -16.52
CA VAL A 6 1.08 -20.94 -15.88
C VAL A 6 0.54 -21.85 -16.95
N ASP A 7 1.15 -23.03 -17.10
CA ASP A 7 0.89 -23.95 -18.19
C ASP A 7 1.29 -25.36 -17.75
N ASP A 8 0.39 -26.34 -17.88
CA ASP A 8 0.65 -27.73 -17.54
C ASP A 8 1.40 -28.48 -18.66
N ASN A 9 1.48 -27.89 -19.85
CA ASN A 9 2.25 -28.43 -20.97
C ASN A 9 3.70 -28.01 -20.91
N ASP A 10 4.58 -28.92 -20.49
CA ASP A 10 6.03 -28.69 -20.34
C ASP A 10 6.73 -28.24 -21.64
N ASN A 11 6.30 -28.73 -22.80
CA ASN A 11 6.91 -28.36 -24.08
C ASN A 11 6.56 -26.91 -24.43
N ARG A 12 5.29 -26.53 -24.30
CA ARG A 12 4.82 -25.17 -24.58
C ARG A 12 5.43 -24.16 -23.62
N SER A 13 5.45 -24.45 -22.33
CA SER A 13 6.05 -23.55 -21.32
C SER A 13 7.56 -23.35 -21.53
N LYS A 14 8.31 -24.41 -21.90
CA LYS A 14 9.73 -24.30 -22.27
C LYS A 14 9.94 -23.52 -23.57
N GLU A 15 9.08 -23.75 -24.59
CA GLU A 15 9.11 -22.99 -25.82
C GLU A 15 8.86 -21.50 -25.60
N ILE A 16 7.86 -21.14 -24.79
CA ILE A 16 7.57 -19.75 -24.42
C ILE A 16 8.78 -19.15 -23.69
N LYS A 17 9.35 -19.87 -22.72
CA LYS A 17 10.53 -19.40 -21.99
C LYS A 17 11.71 -19.14 -22.93
N SER A 18 12.01 -20.07 -23.82
CA SER A 18 13.10 -19.93 -24.81
C SER A 18 12.84 -18.74 -25.74
N LEU A 19 11.58 -18.56 -26.17
CA LEU A 19 11.16 -17.47 -27.02
C LEU A 19 11.40 -16.10 -26.37
N LEU A 20 11.02 -15.96 -25.10
CA LEU A 20 11.19 -14.72 -24.33
C LEU A 20 12.68 -14.41 -24.10
N ILE A 21 13.51 -15.41 -23.85
CA ILE A 21 14.96 -15.22 -23.65
C ILE A 21 15.65 -14.82 -24.97
N SER A 22 15.26 -15.44 -26.09
CA SER A 22 15.95 -15.23 -27.37
C SER A 22 15.51 -13.97 -28.13
N ASN A 23 14.27 -13.51 -27.95
CA ASN A 23 13.69 -12.42 -28.73
C ASN A 23 13.38 -11.16 -27.90
N SER A 24 13.41 -11.26 -26.57
CA SER A 24 13.30 -10.11 -25.69
C SER A 24 14.48 -10.07 -24.71
N THR A 25 14.81 -8.90 -24.18
CA THR A 25 15.92 -8.73 -23.23
C THR A 25 15.53 -9.14 -21.80
N ILE A 26 14.62 -10.10 -21.64
CA ILE A 26 14.16 -10.56 -20.34
C ILE A 26 15.16 -11.58 -19.78
N ASN A 27 15.70 -11.30 -18.60
CA ASN A 27 16.60 -12.22 -17.92
C ASN A 27 15.87 -13.51 -17.53
N GLN A 28 16.53 -14.64 -17.73
CA GLN A 28 16.03 -15.98 -17.39
C GLN A 28 15.53 -16.09 -15.94
N ASP A 29 16.19 -15.40 -14.98
CA ASP A 29 15.83 -15.41 -13.57
C ASP A 29 14.51 -14.69 -13.27
N ASN A 30 14.01 -13.91 -14.21
CA ASN A 30 12.73 -13.21 -14.12
C ASN A 30 11.56 -13.98 -14.77
N ILE A 31 11.80 -15.20 -15.27
CA ILE A 31 10.77 -16.04 -15.90
C ILE A 31 10.45 -17.21 -14.98
N TYR A 32 9.25 -17.20 -14.43
CA TYR A 32 8.73 -18.20 -13.51
C TYR A 32 7.74 -19.10 -14.24
N ILE A 33 7.78 -20.40 -13.96
CA ILE A 33 6.89 -21.38 -14.56
C ILE A 33 6.21 -22.18 -13.47
N CYS A 34 4.90 -22.37 -13.57
CA CYS A 34 4.15 -23.31 -12.73
C CYS A 34 3.07 -24.03 -13.56
N LYS A 35 2.69 -25.24 -13.10
CA LYS A 35 1.86 -26.18 -13.84
C LYS A 35 0.39 -26.19 -13.40
N ASN A 36 0.06 -25.45 -12.37
CA ASN A 36 -1.29 -25.47 -11.79
C ASN A 36 -1.65 -24.13 -11.15
N THR A 37 -2.94 -23.93 -10.91
CA THR A 37 -3.46 -22.66 -10.39
C THR A 37 -3.11 -22.42 -8.92
N GLN A 38 -2.86 -23.47 -8.13
CA GLN A 38 -2.48 -23.32 -6.73
C GLN A 38 -1.06 -22.77 -6.58
N SER A 39 -0.09 -23.35 -7.31
CA SER A 39 1.29 -22.86 -7.34
C SER A 39 1.38 -21.42 -7.88
N ALA A 40 0.55 -21.10 -8.89
CA ALA A 40 0.45 -19.74 -9.40
C ALA A 40 0.01 -18.74 -8.30
N LYS A 41 -1.00 -19.09 -7.50
CA LYS A 41 -1.46 -18.26 -6.37
C LYS A 41 -0.38 -18.06 -5.32
N GLU A 42 0.38 -19.10 -5.01
CA GLU A 42 1.49 -19.03 -4.04
C GLU A 42 2.59 -18.09 -4.51
N LEU A 43 2.99 -18.16 -5.77
CA LEU A 43 3.95 -17.23 -6.36
C LEU A 43 3.42 -15.79 -6.36
N MET A 44 2.17 -15.57 -6.80
CA MET A 44 1.57 -14.24 -6.86
C MET A 44 1.28 -13.59 -5.49
N ARG A 45 1.30 -14.33 -4.41
CA ARG A 45 1.25 -13.75 -3.06
C ARG A 45 2.55 -13.04 -2.69
N ASN A 46 3.67 -13.57 -3.17
CA ASN A 46 5.00 -13.09 -2.80
C ASN A 46 5.61 -12.17 -3.86
N ILE A 47 5.32 -12.43 -5.14
CA ILE A 47 5.93 -11.76 -6.29
C ILE A 47 4.84 -11.09 -7.12
N ARG A 48 5.06 -9.82 -7.49
CA ARG A 48 4.28 -9.14 -8.52
C ARG A 48 4.89 -9.42 -9.87
N PHE A 49 4.06 -9.81 -10.82
CA PHE A 49 4.46 -10.08 -12.19
C PHE A 49 4.02 -8.94 -13.12
N ASP A 50 4.87 -8.58 -14.06
CA ASP A 50 4.52 -7.61 -15.10
C ASP A 50 3.62 -8.25 -16.15
N LEU A 51 3.89 -9.52 -16.48
CA LEU A 51 3.12 -10.29 -17.45
C LEU A 51 2.75 -11.66 -16.88
N LEU A 52 1.48 -12.04 -16.99
CA LEU A 52 0.97 -13.38 -16.73
C LEU A 52 0.53 -14.02 -18.06
N LEU A 53 1.20 -15.10 -18.42
CA LEU A 53 0.81 -15.99 -19.52
C LEU A 53 0.08 -17.18 -18.91
N LEU A 54 -1.22 -17.28 -19.13
CA LEU A 54 -2.08 -18.23 -18.44
C LEU A 54 -2.72 -19.18 -19.43
N ASP A 55 -2.39 -20.49 -19.34
CA ASP A 55 -3.23 -21.50 -19.97
C ASP A 55 -4.63 -21.46 -19.37
N VAL A 56 -5.63 -21.37 -20.19
CA VAL A 56 -7.03 -21.28 -19.73
C VAL A 56 -7.55 -22.64 -19.24
N VAL A 57 -6.97 -23.74 -19.70
CA VAL A 57 -7.33 -25.11 -19.29
C VAL A 57 -6.23 -25.68 -18.42
N LEU A 58 -6.38 -25.62 -17.10
CA LEU A 58 -5.37 -25.95 -16.13
C LEU A 58 -5.89 -26.87 -15.02
N PRO A 59 -5.02 -27.69 -14.42
CA PRO A 59 -5.36 -28.37 -13.16
C PRO A 59 -5.33 -27.38 -11.98
N LYS A 60 -6.12 -27.66 -10.95
CA LYS A 60 -6.06 -26.91 -9.70
C LYS A 60 -4.79 -27.27 -8.91
N ARG A 61 -4.49 -28.54 -8.76
CA ARG A 61 -3.26 -29.12 -8.18
C ARG A 61 -2.81 -30.32 -9.02
N SER A 62 -3.40 -31.50 -8.78
CA SER A 62 -3.15 -32.77 -9.46
C SER A 62 -4.40 -33.32 -10.16
N GLU A 63 -5.49 -32.56 -10.15
CA GLU A 63 -6.73 -32.95 -10.82
C GLU A 63 -6.61 -32.80 -12.33
N ALA A 64 -7.56 -33.37 -13.07
CA ALA A 64 -7.62 -33.20 -14.52
C ALA A 64 -7.78 -31.69 -14.87
N PRO A 65 -7.10 -31.23 -15.93
CA PRO A 65 -7.22 -29.85 -16.40
C PRO A 65 -8.67 -29.50 -16.76
N ASP A 66 -9.11 -28.30 -16.41
CA ASP A 66 -10.46 -27.80 -16.69
C ASP A 66 -10.43 -26.26 -16.76
N ALA A 67 -11.15 -25.66 -17.71
CA ALA A 67 -11.26 -24.21 -17.88
C ALA A 67 -11.83 -23.49 -16.65
N LYS A 68 -12.67 -24.17 -15.84
CA LYS A 68 -13.19 -23.62 -14.60
C LYS A 68 -12.11 -23.24 -13.57
N TYR A 69 -10.98 -23.95 -13.57
CA TYR A 69 -9.88 -23.62 -12.65
C TYR A 69 -9.10 -22.40 -13.11
N GLY A 70 -8.89 -22.22 -14.41
CA GLY A 70 -8.33 -20.98 -14.96
C GLY A 70 -9.20 -19.77 -14.66
N LEU A 71 -10.52 -19.88 -14.87
CA LEU A 71 -11.49 -18.84 -14.51
C LEU A 71 -11.51 -18.54 -12.99
N ALA A 72 -11.43 -19.57 -12.16
CA ALA A 72 -11.37 -19.40 -10.72
C ALA A 72 -10.09 -18.65 -10.29
N LEU A 73 -8.96 -18.91 -10.94
CA LEU A 73 -7.72 -18.17 -10.71
C LEU A 73 -7.88 -16.69 -11.08
N LEU A 74 -8.43 -16.39 -12.26
CA LEU A 74 -8.69 -15.00 -12.70
C LEU A 74 -9.65 -14.28 -11.72
N GLY A 75 -10.70 -14.97 -11.26
CA GLY A 75 -11.61 -14.45 -10.26
C GLY A 75 -10.94 -14.19 -8.91
N ASP A 76 -9.99 -15.04 -8.50
CA ASP A 76 -9.20 -14.84 -7.29
C ASP A 76 -8.22 -13.68 -7.42
N ILE A 77 -7.54 -13.52 -8.55
CA ILE A 77 -6.67 -12.37 -8.86
C ILE A 77 -7.46 -11.06 -8.73
N LYS A 78 -8.70 -11.03 -9.20
CA LYS A 78 -9.54 -9.83 -9.13
C LYS A 78 -10.01 -9.51 -7.71
N ARG A 79 -10.41 -10.54 -6.93
CA ARG A 79 -11.13 -10.38 -5.66
C ARG A 79 -10.27 -10.47 -4.41
N ARG A 80 -9.15 -11.23 -4.47
CA ARG A 80 -8.34 -11.48 -3.27
C ARG A 80 -7.26 -10.43 -3.09
N PRO A 81 -7.27 -9.66 -1.99
CA PRO A 81 -6.28 -8.61 -1.74
C PRO A 81 -4.86 -9.15 -1.46
N ASN A 82 -4.75 -10.43 -1.10
CA ASN A 82 -3.45 -11.06 -0.84
C ASN A 82 -2.78 -11.67 -2.09
N ILE A 83 -3.37 -11.49 -3.27
CA ILE A 83 -2.78 -11.86 -4.55
C ILE A 83 -2.35 -10.57 -5.26
N LYS A 84 -1.07 -10.44 -5.54
CA LYS A 84 -0.51 -9.31 -6.29
C LYS A 84 -0.93 -9.43 -7.75
N LYS A 85 -1.66 -8.44 -8.25
CA LYS A 85 -2.20 -8.46 -9.61
C LYS A 85 -1.08 -8.24 -10.62
N PRO A 86 -0.99 -9.06 -11.67
CA PRO A 86 -0.10 -8.80 -12.80
C PRO A 86 -0.56 -7.55 -13.56
N ASN A 87 0.41 -6.85 -14.20
CA ASN A 87 0.08 -5.66 -14.99
C ASN A 87 -0.72 -6.04 -16.25
N LYS A 88 -0.39 -7.18 -16.84
CA LYS A 88 -1.01 -7.68 -18.06
C LYS A 88 -1.28 -9.18 -17.94
N ILE A 89 -2.45 -9.63 -18.41
CA ILE A 89 -2.83 -11.06 -18.44
C ILE A 89 -3.15 -11.44 -19.87
N ILE A 90 -2.45 -12.46 -20.37
CA ILE A 90 -2.72 -13.08 -21.67
C ILE A 90 -3.16 -14.52 -21.43
N GLY A 91 -4.36 -14.84 -21.85
CA GLY A 91 -4.85 -16.21 -21.90
C GLY A 91 -4.23 -16.97 -23.06
N ILE A 92 -3.85 -18.22 -22.85
CA ILE A 92 -3.36 -19.11 -23.89
C ILE A 92 -4.24 -20.37 -23.90
N THR A 93 -4.64 -20.84 -25.07
CA THR A 93 -5.37 -22.11 -25.19
C THR A 93 -4.81 -22.91 -26.35
N ALA A 94 -4.90 -24.23 -26.27
CA ALA A 94 -4.53 -25.11 -27.40
C ALA A 94 -5.54 -24.99 -28.57
N HIS A 95 -6.82 -24.89 -28.21
CA HIS A 95 -7.92 -24.75 -29.17
C HIS A 95 -9.02 -23.84 -28.60
N TYR A 96 -9.56 -22.95 -29.43
CA TYR A 96 -10.69 -22.09 -29.01
C TYR A 96 -11.96 -22.87 -28.63
N ASP A 97 -12.15 -24.03 -29.23
CA ASP A 97 -13.32 -24.89 -28.98
C ASP A 97 -13.35 -25.40 -27.51
N ASP A 98 -12.17 -25.60 -26.91
CA ASP A 98 -12.05 -26.04 -25.51
C ASP A 98 -12.64 -25.04 -24.49
N ILE A 99 -12.77 -23.78 -24.90
CA ILE A 99 -13.24 -22.69 -24.06
C ILE A 99 -14.50 -21.98 -24.58
N SER A 100 -15.16 -22.55 -25.60
CA SER A 100 -16.29 -21.90 -26.30
C SER A 100 -17.37 -21.38 -25.32
N SER A 101 -17.73 -22.19 -24.33
CA SER A 101 -18.72 -21.84 -23.29
C SER A 101 -18.22 -20.83 -22.26
N PHE A 102 -16.91 -20.60 -22.13
CA PHE A 102 -16.31 -19.72 -21.14
C PHE A 102 -15.62 -18.49 -21.76
N ARG A 103 -15.55 -18.40 -23.07
CA ARG A 103 -14.80 -17.35 -23.80
C ARG A 103 -15.15 -15.94 -23.33
N SER A 104 -16.42 -15.60 -23.24
CA SER A 104 -16.87 -14.28 -22.79
C SER A 104 -16.42 -13.96 -21.35
N SER A 105 -16.15 -14.98 -20.54
CA SER A 105 -15.66 -14.82 -19.18
C SER A 105 -14.15 -14.62 -19.13
N PHE A 106 -13.39 -15.26 -20.02
CA PHE A 106 -11.95 -15.01 -20.16
C PHE A 106 -11.69 -13.63 -20.76
N ASP A 107 -12.43 -13.23 -21.80
CA ASP A 107 -12.31 -11.90 -22.42
C ASP A 107 -12.56 -10.72 -21.45
N LYS A 108 -13.31 -10.95 -20.36
CA LYS A 108 -13.50 -9.95 -19.29
C LYS A 108 -12.30 -9.79 -18.35
N HIS A 109 -11.39 -10.72 -18.33
CA HIS A 109 -10.28 -10.80 -17.39
C HIS A 109 -8.90 -10.78 -18.02
N CYS A 110 -8.80 -11.27 -19.26
CA CYS A 110 -7.57 -11.27 -20.05
C CYS A 110 -7.62 -10.10 -21.04
N GLU A 111 -6.48 -9.49 -21.30
CA GLU A 111 -6.38 -8.47 -22.35
C GLU A 111 -6.59 -9.07 -23.73
N ILE A 112 -6.09 -10.30 -23.93
CA ILE A 112 -6.29 -11.10 -25.12
C ILE A 112 -6.25 -12.58 -24.76
N VAL A 113 -6.99 -13.40 -25.48
CA VAL A 113 -6.87 -14.87 -25.45
C VAL A 113 -6.32 -15.34 -26.80
N ILE A 114 -5.22 -16.05 -26.77
CA ILE A 114 -4.45 -16.47 -27.95
C ILE A 114 -4.56 -17.99 -28.11
N GLU A 115 -4.83 -18.43 -29.33
CA GLU A 115 -4.76 -19.86 -29.68
C GLU A 115 -3.32 -20.24 -30.06
N ALA A 116 -2.67 -21.02 -29.20
CA ALA A 116 -1.32 -21.55 -29.40
C ALA A 116 -1.36 -22.89 -30.10
N SER A 117 -1.77 -22.90 -31.38
CA SER A 117 -1.80 -24.11 -32.19
C SER A 117 -0.49 -24.34 -32.93
N ARG A 118 -0.24 -25.61 -33.36
CA ARG A 118 0.94 -25.95 -34.19
C ARG A 118 0.84 -25.36 -35.59
N ARG A 119 -0.37 -25.08 -36.07
CA ARG A 119 -0.64 -24.57 -37.43
C ARG A 119 -0.45 -23.05 -37.53
N ASN A 120 -0.78 -22.33 -36.51
CA ASN A 120 -0.63 -20.88 -36.49
C ASN A 120 0.52 -20.49 -35.55
N LYS A 121 1.51 -19.73 -36.03
CA LYS A 121 2.67 -19.26 -35.26
C LYS A 121 2.51 -17.81 -34.78
N ASP A 122 1.42 -17.11 -35.09
CA ASP A 122 1.20 -15.71 -34.73
C ASP A 122 1.15 -15.50 -33.21
N TRP A 123 0.75 -16.53 -32.44
CA TRP A 123 0.76 -16.47 -31.00
C TRP A 123 2.15 -16.18 -30.43
N LYS A 124 3.21 -16.64 -31.08
CA LYS A 124 4.60 -16.38 -30.64
C LYS A 124 4.92 -14.88 -30.73
N ARG A 125 4.54 -14.27 -31.86
CA ARG A 125 4.73 -12.85 -32.11
C ARG A 125 3.93 -12.02 -31.06
N ASN A 126 2.68 -12.37 -30.83
CA ASN A 126 1.83 -11.66 -29.84
C ASN A 126 2.40 -11.71 -28.42
N ILE A 127 3.02 -12.82 -28.01
CA ILE A 127 3.69 -12.93 -26.71
C ILE A 127 4.94 -12.03 -26.66
N ILE A 128 5.76 -12.02 -27.72
CA ILE A 128 6.95 -11.17 -27.80
C ILE A 128 6.53 -9.69 -27.73
N GLU A 129 5.58 -9.28 -28.57
CA GLU A 129 5.08 -7.89 -28.59
C GLU A 129 4.55 -7.44 -27.23
N ALA A 130 3.83 -8.33 -26.53
CA ALA A 130 3.34 -8.02 -25.19
C ALA A 130 4.48 -7.88 -24.15
N ALA A 131 5.48 -8.75 -24.24
CA ALA A 131 6.64 -8.71 -23.36
C ALA A 131 7.50 -7.46 -23.63
N ASP A 132 7.71 -7.10 -24.88
CA ASP A 132 8.45 -5.91 -25.30
C ASP A 132 7.71 -4.63 -24.93
N PHE A 133 6.38 -4.62 -25.02
CA PHE A 133 5.57 -3.50 -24.55
C PHE A 133 5.71 -3.27 -23.04
N GLU A 134 5.63 -4.32 -22.23
CA GLU A 134 5.84 -4.20 -20.78
C GLU A 134 7.29 -3.82 -20.45
N LEU A 135 8.26 -4.27 -21.25
CA LEU A 135 9.65 -3.88 -21.11
C LEU A 135 9.86 -2.38 -21.44
N ALA A 136 9.32 -1.92 -22.57
CA ALA A 136 9.38 -0.51 -22.97
C ALA A 136 8.73 0.39 -21.91
N LYS A 137 7.54 0.03 -21.43
CA LYS A 137 6.85 0.73 -20.35
C LYS A 137 7.69 0.80 -19.07
N LYS A 138 8.39 -0.28 -18.75
CA LYS A 138 9.27 -0.33 -17.59
C LYS A 138 10.52 0.53 -17.78
N ILE A 139 11.12 0.50 -18.97
CA ILE A 139 12.25 1.37 -19.34
C ILE A 139 11.81 2.84 -19.29
N ASP A 140 10.68 3.20 -19.86
CA ASP A 140 10.14 4.56 -19.80
C ASP A 140 9.90 5.01 -18.36
N SER A 141 9.44 4.13 -17.49
CA SER A 141 9.26 4.42 -16.07
C SER A 141 10.60 4.59 -15.31
N LEU A 142 11.68 3.97 -15.80
CA LEU A 142 13.04 4.09 -15.24
C LEU A 142 13.79 5.29 -15.82
N THR A 143 13.56 5.63 -17.09
CA THR A 143 14.22 6.76 -17.77
C THR A 143 13.58 8.10 -17.44
N THR A 144 12.32 8.13 -17.06
CA THR A 144 11.72 9.32 -16.47
C THR A 144 12.16 9.36 -14.99
N GLU A 145 13.32 9.96 -14.71
CA GLU A 145 13.74 10.28 -13.34
C GLU A 145 12.61 11.05 -12.65
N LYS A 146 11.82 10.33 -11.89
CA LYS A 146 10.70 10.91 -11.16
C LYS A 146 11.26 11.89 -10.15
N LYS A 147 11.16 13.18 -10.43
CA LYS A 147 11.54 14.22 -9.48
C LYS A 147 10.60 14.14 -8.27
N ILE A 148 11.14 13.76 -7.12
CA ILE A 148 10.36 13.54 -5.90
C ILE A 148 10.63 14.65 -4.90
N THR A 149 9.59 15.13 -4.25
CA THR A 149 9.70 15.93 -3.03
C THR A 149 9.20 15.10 -1.85
N CYS A 150 10.07 14.86 -0.87
CA CYS A 150 9.77 14.17 0.36
C CYS A 150 9.30 15.18 1.42
N LEU A 151 8.02 15.24 1.68
CA LEU A 151 7.44 16.06 2.74
C LEU A 151 7.34 15.25 4.04
N THR A 152 7.93 15.74 5.12
CA THR A 152 7.90 15.06 6.41
C THR A 152 7.06 15.82 7.44
N VAL A 153 6.20 15.09 8.17
CA VAL A 153 5.30 15.66 9.19
C VAL A 153 5.50 14.93 10.51
N HIS A 154 6.01 15.65 11.52
CA HIS A 154 6.32 15.05 12.82
C HIS A 154 5.09 14.86 13.73
N GLY A 155 5.26 14.10 14.82
CA GLY A 155 4.29 13.92 15.90
C GLY A 155 4.37 14.99 16.99
N ILE A 156 3.70 14.73 18.12
CA ILE A 156 3.78 15.57 19.32
C ILE A 156 5.14 15.41 20.02
N ARG A 157 5.58 16.45 20.76
CA ARG A 157 6.80 16.46 21.57
C ARG A 157 8.10 16.12 20.84
N THR A 158 8.13 16.18 19.53
CA THR A 158 9.35 15.94 18.75
C THR A 158 9.87 17.24 18.17
N ARG A 159 11.21 17.38 18.15
CA ARG A 159 11.90 18.49 17.47
C ARG A 159 12.27 18.17 16.03
N GLY A 160 11.73 17.07 15.48
CA GLY A 160 11.99 16.67 14.10
C GLY A 160 13.36 16.01 13.87
N VAL A 161 14.01 15.48 14.91
CA VAL A 161 15.31 14.81 14.78
C VAL A 161 15.25 13.66 13.78
N TRP A 162 14.17 12.88 13.81
CA TRP A 162 13.98 11.78 12.88
C TRP A 162 13.85 12.24 11.41
N GLN A 163 13.33 13.45 11.19
CA GLN A 163 13.20 14.03 9.85
C GLN A 163 14.58 14.31 9.25
N GLN A 164 15.51 14.84 10.04
CA GLN A 164 16.89 15.06 9.63
C GLN A 164 17.62 13.75 9.34
N LYS A 165 17.36 12.72 10.17
CA LYS A 165 17.91 11.39 9.97
C LYS A 165 17.41 10.76 8.68
N LEU A 166 16.09 10.79 8.45
CA LEU A 166 15.47 10.32 7.21
C LEU A 166 16.05 11.03 6.00
N GLN A 167 16.16 12.37 6.06
CA GLN A 167 16.75 13.19 5.01
C GLN A 167 18.16 12.72 4.68
N LYS A 168 19.05 12.63 5.69
CA LYS A 168 20.43 12.20 5.52
C LYS A 168 20.55 10.82 4.87
N GLU A 169 19.75 9.86 5.34
CA GLU A 169 19.77 8.48 4.82
C GLU A 169 19.30 8.39 3.37
N ILE A 170 18.32 9.21 2.97
CA ILE A 170 17.81 9.19 1.60
C ILE A 170 18.73 9.99 0.68
N GLU A 171 19.19 11.20 1.05
CA GLU A 171 20.11 12.01 0.24
C GLU A 171 21.43 11.28 -0.06
N CYS A 172 21.89 10.41 0.85
CA CYS A 172 23.07 9.58 0.59
C CYS A 172 22.89 8.51 -0.50
N LYS A 173 21.65 8.18 -0.88
CA LYS A 173 21.35 7.04 -1.74
C LYS A 173 20.46 7.36 -2.95
N VAL A 174 19.82 8.52 -2.95
CA VAL A 174 18.87 8.95 -3.99
C VAL A 174 19.08 10.43 -4.29
N ASP A 175 19.79 10.72 -5.37
CA ASP A 175 20.27 12.10 -5.70
C ASP A 175 19.17 13.07 -6.12
N THR A 176 17.97 12.59 -6.49
CA THR A 176 16.91 13.41 -7.11
C THR A 176 15.80 13.86 -6.17
N VAL A 177 15.95 13.58 -4.86
CA VAL A 177 14.92 13.86 -3.85
C VAL A 177 15.13 15.20 -3.18
N LYS A 178 14.14 16.09 -3.25
CA LYS A 178 14.07 17.32 -2.45
C LYS A 178 13.38 17.04 -1.12
N PHE A 179 13.92 17.56 -0.02
CA PHE A 179 13.35 17.38 1.31
C PHE A 179 12.69 18.64 1.84
N GLU A 180 11.49 18.46 2.40
CA GLU A 180 10.78 19.48 3.12
C GLU A 180 10.26 18.94 4.45
N SER A 181 10.40 19.72 5.52
CA SER A 181 9.94 19.36 6.85
C SER A 181 8.87 20.33 7.33
N TYR A 182 7.64 19.83 7.50
CA TYR A 182 6.61 20.62 8.14
C TYR A 182 6.78 20.58 9.66
N LYS A 183 7.00 21.76 10.23
CA LYS A 183 7.17 21.94 11.68
C LYS A 183 6.04 22.85 12.19
N TYR A 184 5.17 22.34 13.06
CA TYR A 184 4.07 23.11 13.65
C TYR A 184 4.35 23.55 15.09
N GLY A 185 5.64 23.61 15.46
CA GLY A 185 6.07 24.02 16.80
C GLY A 185 5.89 22.91 17.85
N TYR A 186 6.06 23.28 19.10
CA TYR A 186 5.91 22.35 20.21
C TYR A 186 4.42 22.09 20.50
N PHE A 187 3.97 20.87 20.28
CA PHE A 187 2.59 20.45 20.50
C PHE A 187 2.53 19.52 21.71
N THR A 188 1.80 19.92 22.76
CA THR A 188 1.72 19.17 24.00
C THR A 188 0.71 18.02 23.91
N ILE A 189 0.83 17.05 24.82
CA ILE A 189 -0.17 15.96 24.94
C ILE A 189 -1.55 16.54 25.27
N ILE A 190 -1.63 17.56 26.12
CA ILE A 190 -2.90 18.22 26.47
C ILE A 190 -3.52 18.84 25.22
N SER A 191 -2.73 19.58 24.43
CA SER A 191 -3.20 20.15 23.14
C SER A 191 -3.71 19.07 22.19
N PHE A 192 -3.09 17.89 22.20
CA PHE A 192 -3.52 16.76 21.41
C PHE A 192 -4.89 16.20 21.86
N CYS A 193 -5.21 16.22 23.12
CA CYS A 193 -6.50 15.78 23.65
C CYS A 193 -7.65 16.72 23.25
N ILE A 194 -7.39 17.99 22.93
CA ILE A 194 -8.41 18.99 22.63
C ILE A 194 -8.76 18.98 21.13
N PRO A 195 -9.99 18.58 20.72
CA PRO A 195 -10.38 18.47 19.32
C PRO A 195 -10.24 19.77 18.53
N PHE A 196 -10.61 20.89 19.11
CA PHE A 196 -10.53 22.22 18.49
C PHE A 196 -9.09 22.60 18.12
N VAL A 197 -8.13 22.35 19.02
CA VAL A 197 -6.71 22.65 18.80
C VAL A 197 -6.15 21.78 17.66
N ARG A 198 -6.55 20.51 17.58
CA ARG A 198 -6.21 19.63 16.44
C ARG A 198 -6.77 20.16 15.14
N HIS A 199 -8.01 20.67 15.16
CA HIS A 199 -8.65 21.23 13.96
C HIS A 199 -7.88 22.44 13.41
N ILE A 200 -7.35 23.29 14.27
CA ILE A 200 -6.48 24.41 13.86
C ILE A 200 -5.23 23.89 13.15
N GLN A 201 -4.59 22.84 13.70
CA GLN A 201 -3.40 22.27 13.07
C GLN A 201 -3.71 21.64 11.70
N ILE A 202 -4.83 20.94 11.57
CA ILE A 202 -5.29 20.40 10.29
C ILE A 202 -5.48 21.54 9.26
N SER A 203 -6.12 22.64 9.65
CA SER A 203 -6.38 23.75 8.73
C SER A 203 -5.09 24.48 8.31
N ARG A 204 -4.12 24.62 9.24
CA ARG A 204 -2.80 25.18 8.93
C ARG A 204 -2.01 24.29 7.98
N PHE A 205 -1.94 23.00 8.30
CA PHE A 205 -1.25 22.05 7.43
C PHE A 205 -1.92 21.93 6.05
N LYS A 206 -3.26 21.91 5.98
CA LYS A 206 -4.00 21.91 4.71
C LYS A 206 -3.53 23.05 3.82
N LYS A 207 -3.47 24.29 4.34
CA LYS A 207 -3.01 25.46 3.58
C LYS A 207 -1.57 25.30 3.09
N THR A 208 -0.68 24.82 3.95
CA THR A 208 0.72 24.56 3.57
C THR A 208 0.80 23.47 2.51
N LEU A 209 0.05 22.37 2.65
CA LEU A 209 0.04 21.27 1.68
C LEU A 209 -0.46 21.73 0.31
N GLU A 210 -1.51 22.55 0.27
CA GLU A 210 -2.02 23.12 -1.00
C GLU A 210 -0.98 24.00 -1.69
N GLN A 211 -0.26 24.83 -0.94
CA GLN A 211 0.84 25.65 -1.49
C GLN A 211 2.00 24.79 -2.01
N THR A 212 2.35 23.74 -1.26
CA THR A 212 3.39 22.81 -1.66
C THR A 212 2.97 22.07 -2.94
N LEU A 213 1.75 21.56 -3.02
CA LEU A 213 1.24 20.86 -4.21
C LEU A 213 1.31 21.74 -5.46
N LEU A 214 0.87 23.00 -5.38
CA LEU A 214 0.91 23.95 -6.49
C LEU A 214 2.35 24.28 -6.95
N ARG A 215 3.28 24.37 -6.00
CA ARG A 215 4.69 24.61 -6.31
C ARG A 215 5.33 23.40 -6.98
N GLU A 216 5.15 22.22 -6.39
CA GLU A 216 5.76 20.98 -6.91
C GLU A 216 5.17 20.57 -8.27
N GLU A 217 3.88 20.85 -8.51
CA GLU A 217 3.26 20.66 -9.83
C GLU A 217 3.95 21.52 -10.91
N LYS A 218 4.27 22.78 -10.61
CA LYS A 218 5.00 23.67 -11.53
C LYS A 218 6.44 23.19 -11.80
N GLU A 219 7.08 22.55 -10.82
CA GLU A 219 8.42 21.98 -10.94
C GLU A 219 8.42 20.57 -11.56
N GLY A 220 7.27 20.02 -11.91
CA GLY A 220 7.11 18.65 -12.41
C GLY A 220 7.53 17.59 -11.40
N ARG A 221 7.36 17.89 -10.10
CA ARG A 221 7.67 16.99 -8.98
C ARG A 221 6.42 16.37 -8.41
N THR A 222 6.55 15.17 -7.89
CA THR A 222 5.49 14.48 -7.14
C THR A 222 5.83 14.39 -5.65
N LEU A 223 4.81 14.35 -4.80
CA LEU A 223 5.00 14.29 -3.35
C LEU A 223 5.00 12.85 -2.83
N TYR A 224 5.98 12.57 -1.97
CA TYR A 224 5.99 11.47 -1.01
C TYR A 224 5.86 12.08 0.39
N ILE A 225 4.87 11.66 1.17
CA ILE A 225 4.61 12.21 2.49
C ILE A 225 4.94 11.16 3.55
N PHE A 226 5.92 11.45 4.39
CA PHE A 226 6.26 10.66 5.56
C PHE A 226 5.70 11.32 6.81
N CYS A 227 4.84 10.65 7.53
CA CYS A 227 4.25 11.20 8.74
C CYS A 227 4.30 10.19 9.89
N HIS A 228 4.58 10.71 11.09
CA HIS A 228 4.70 9.90 12.30
C HIS A 228 3.73 10.36 13.37
N SER A 229 3.14 9.39 14.09
CA SER A 229 2.30 9.65 15.25
C SER A 229 1.14 10.63 14.92
N PHE A 230 0.99 11.73 15.65
CA PHE A 230 -0.04 12.75 15.37
C PHE A 230 0.08 13.36 13.97
N GLY A 231 1.26 13.39 13.37
CA GLY A 231 1.42 13.78 11.96
C GLY A 231 0.55 12.99 11.01
N THR A 232 0.30 11.70 11.28
CA THR A 232 -0.57 10.85 10.47
C THR A 232 -2.02 11.34 10.47
N TYR A 233 -2.50 11.78 11.64
CA TYR A 233 -3.84 12.36 11.79
C TYR A 233 -3.98 13.67 11.01
N ILE A 234 -2.99 14.58 11.16
CA ILE A 234 -2.97 15.87 10.46
C ILE A 234 -3.00 15.65 8.96
N VAL A 235 -2.11 14.81 8.42
CA VAL A 235 -1.96 14.56 6.99
C VAL A 235 -3.24 13.99 6.40
N VAL A 236 -3.75 12.88 6.95
CA VAL A 236 -4.92 12.19 6.40
C VAL A 236 -6.17 13.07 6.47
N LYS A 237 -6.39 13.77 7.59
CA LYS A 237 -7.55 14.68 7.73
C LYS A 237 -7.47 15.89 6.79
N SER A 238 -6.26 16.41 6.51
CA SER A 238 -6.06 17.50 5.56
C SER A 238 -6.31 17.05 4.11
N ILE A 239 -5.78 15.89 3.73
CA ILE A 239 -6.00 15.30 2.41
C ILE A 239 -7.49 15.04 2.18
N SER A 240 -8.20 14.46 3.17
CA SER A 240 -9.64 14.23 3.09
C SER A 240 -10.42 15.52 2.85
N LYS A 241 -10.01 16.64 3.47
CA LYS A 241 -10.63 17.96 3.24
C LYS A 241 -10.35 18.48 1.83
N ILE A 242 -9.12 18.39 1.33
CA ILE A 242 -8.74 18.83 -0.02
C ILE A 242 -9.54 18.06 -1.07
N ILE A 243 -9.66 16.75 -0.92
CA ILE A 243 -10.46 15.89 -1.82
C ILE A 243 -11.94 16.28 -1.76
N SER A 244 -12.47 16.62 -0.59
CA SER A 244 -13.88 17.08 -0.49
C SER A 244 -14.15 18.40 -1.20
N GLU A 245 -13.11 19.17 -1.49
CA GLU A 245 -13.15 20.40 -2.27
C GLU A 245 -12.88 20.17 -3.78
N HIS A 246 -12.86 18.90 -4.23
CA HIS A 246 -12.64 18.48 -5.62
C HIS A 246 -11.29 18.94 -6.22
N LYS A 247 -10.27 19.14 -5.38
CA LYS A 247 -8.92 19.52 -5.84
C LYS A 247 -8.11 18.28 -6.18
N LYS A 248 -7.35 18.38 -7.27
CA LYS A 248 -6.37 17.34 -7.64
C LYS A 248 -5.20 17.29 -6.66
N LEU A 249 -4.67 16.09 -6.44
CA LEU A 249 -3.53 15.84 -5.57
C LEU A 249 -2.42 15.16 -6.38
N ASN A 250 -1.29 15.83 -6.52
CA ASN A 250 -0.07 15.21 -7.09
C ASN A 250 0.76 14.60 -5.96
N ILE A 251 0.17 13.60 -5.30
CA ILE A 251 0.78 12.81 -4.24
C ILE A 251 0.83 11.37 -4.73
N ASP A 252 2.00 10.75 -4.71
CA ASP A 252 2.16 9.35 -5.10
C ASP A 252 2.10 8.42 -3.89
N ARG A 253 2.77 8.79 -2.79
CA ARG A 253 2.86 7.92 -1.61
C ARG A 253 2.63 8.68 -0.31
N ILE A 254 1.94 8.01 0.62
CA ILE A 254 1.79 8.44 2.00
C ILE A 254 2.24 7.30 2.90
N ILE A 255 3.24 7.55 3.72
CA ILE A 255 3.79 6.61 4.70
C ILE A 255 3.32 7.05 6.09
N LEU A 256 2.48 6.21 6.71
CA LEU A 256 1.89 6.43 8.01
C LEU A 256 2.65 5.59 9.04
N ALA A 257 3.60 6.17 9.77
CA ALA A 257 4.37 5.48 10.80
C ALA A 257 3.73 5.72 12.20
N GLY A 258 3.36 4.64 12.89
CA GLY A 258 2.72 4.74 14.21
C GLY A 258 1.42 5.54 14.18
N SER A 259 0.51 5.19 13.28
CA SER A 259 -0.72 5.94 13.02
C SER A 259 -1.66 5.98 14.22
N VAL A 260 -2.05 7.19 14.63
CA VAL A 260 -3.05 7.45 15.68
C VAL A 260 -4.49 7.52 15.17
N LEU A 261 -4.74 7.15 13.93
CA LEU A 261 -6.09 7.05 13.38
C LEU A 261 -6.82 5.81 13.92
N PRO A 262 -8.16 5.84 14.01
CA PRO A 262 -8.93 4.64 14.29
C PRO A 262 -8.66 3.55 13.24
N SER A 263 -8.56 2.29 13.66
CA SER A 263 -8.38 1.14 12.74
C SER A 263 -9.57 0.94 11.79
N THR A 264 -10.70 1.55 12.09
CA THR A 264 -11.92 1.58 11.26
C THR A 264 -11.97 2.78 10.32
N TYR A 265 -10.93 3.61 10.23
CA TYR A 265 -10.94 4.79 9.37
C TYR A 265 -11.12 4.38 7.90
N ASP A 266 -12.10 5.01 7.23
CA ASP A 266 -12.41 4.72 5.83
C ASP A 266 -11.57 5.57 4.87
N PHE A 267 -10.73 4.92 4.09
CA PHE A 267 -9.90 5.51 3.04
C PHE A 267 -10.55 5.45 1.66
N SER A 268 -11.75 4.91 1.52
CA SER A 268 -12.40 4.69 0.21
C SER A 268 -12.47 5.97 -0.62
N LYS A 269 -12.81 7.09 0.01
CA LYS A 269 -12.88 8.39 -0.64
C LYS A 269 -11.51 8.88 -1.16
N ILE A 270 -10.44 8.68 -0.39
CA ILE A 270 -9.08 9.03 -0.81
C ILE A 270 -8.64 8.15 -1.98
N LEU A 271 -8.84 6.84 -1.86
CA LEU A 271 -8.43 5.86 -2.86
C LEU A 271 -9.23 5.95 -4.17
N SER A 272 -10.51 6.30 -4.11
CA SER A 272 -11.35 6.47 -5.31
C SER A 272 -11.09 7.78 -6.05
N SER A 273 -10.71 8.83 -5.33
CA SER A 273 -10.55 10.19 -5.88
C SER A 273 -9.11 10.55 -6.27
N SER A 274 -8.15 9.65 -6.04
CA SER A 274 -6.73 9.89 -6.29
C SER A 274 -5.98 8.60 -6.61
N ASN A 275 -4.77 8.72 -7.15
CA ASN A 275 -3.86 7.59 -7.40
C ASN A 275 -2.83 7.40 -6.26
N ILE A 276 -3.15 7.87 -5.07
CA ILE A 276 -2.27 7.81 -3.91
C ILE A 276 -2.08 6.36 -3.44
N ASN A 277 -0.84 5.98 -3.19
CA ASN A 277 -0.48 4.73 -2.51
C ASN A 277 -0.28 5.01 -1.02
N ILE A 278 -0.90 4.21 -0.16
CA ILE A 278 -0.83 4.39 1.29
C ILE A 278 -0.13 3.20 1.93
N ILE A 279 0.89 3.46 2.72
CA ILE A 279 1.65 2.47 3.45
C ILE A 279 1.50 2.75 4.93
N ASN A 280 0.85 1.86 5.66
CA ASN A 280 0.72 1.96 7.11
C ASN A 280 1.76 1.07 7.79
N GLU A 281 2.74 1.70 8.43
CA GLU A 281 3.78 1.04 9.19
C GLU A 281 3.33 0.80 10.63
N CYS A 282 3.18 -0.45 10.99
CA CYS A 282 2.64 -0.85 12.28
C CYS A 282 3.74 -1.42 13.19
N GLY A 283 3.87 -0.85 14.39
CA GLY A 283 4.68 -1.42 15.47
C GLY A 283 3.81 -2.24 16.42
N ASN A 284 3.94 -3.57 16.43
CA ASN A 284 3.06 -4.44 17.23
C ASN A 284 3.25 -4.30 18.76
N GLN A 285 4.30 -3.60 19.19
CA GLN A 285 4.59 -3.31 20.60
C GLN A 285 4.38 -1.82 20.95
N ASP A 286 3.67 -1.08 20.12
CA ASP A 286 3.40 0.33 20.32
C ASP A 286 2.33 0.56 21.39
N ASN A 287 2.78 0.74 22.64
CA ASN A 287 1.90 0.99 23.78
C ASN A 287 1.38 2.44 23.84
N VAL A 288 2.04 3.39 23.15
CA VAL A 288 1.57 4.78 23.07
C VAL A 288 0.21 4.84 22.36
N LEU A 289 0.01 3.98 21.37
CA LEU A 289 -1.23 3.91 20.61
C LEU A 289 -2.40 3.32 21.42
N LEU A 290 -2.12 2.45 22.40
CA LEU A 290 -3.16 1.98 23.32
C LEU A 290 -3.73 3.15 24.15
N LEU A 291 -2.86 4.06 24.61
CA LEU A 291 -3.29 5.28 25.30
C LEU A 291 -4.03 6.24 24.36
N SER A 292 -3.58 6.37 23.12
CA SER A 292 -4.29 7.16 22.11
C SER A 292 -5.72 6.65 21.90
N GLU A 293 -5.88 5.34 21.69
CA GLU A 293 -7.19 4.68 21.53
C GLU A 293 -8.07 4.92 22.77
N ALA A 294 -7.54 4.67 23.96
CA ALA A 294 -8.31 4.72 25.19
C ALA A 294 -8.73 6.14 25.62
N LEU A 295 -7.87 7.13 25.41
CA LEU A 295 -8.03 8.45 26.05
C LEU A 295 -8.32 9.58 25.07
N VAL A 296 -7.82 9.56 23.84
CA VAL A 296 -7.93 10.75 22.97
C VAL A 296 -9.15 10.64 22.05
N PRO A 297 -10.08 11.62 22.06
CA PRO A 297 -11.26 11.58 21.21
C PRO A 297 -10.92 11.53 19.72
N ASN A 298 -11.69 10.74 18.92
CA ASN A 298 -11.50 10.59 17.47
C ASN A 298 -10.10 10.11 17.04
N THR A 299 -9.37 9.43 17.91
CA THR A 299 -8.11 8.76 17.57
C THR A 299 -8.19 7.28 17.89
N GLY A 300 -7.17 6.55 17.47
CA GLY A 300 -7.12 5.10 17.58
C GLY A 300 -5.70 4.54 17.61
N MET A 301 -5.58 3.27 17.26
CA MET A 301 -4.32 2.53 17.31
C MET A 301 -3.98 1.81 15.99
N ALA A 302 -4.37 2.37 14.84
CA ALA A 302 -4.13 1.74 13.54
C ALA A 302 -2.64 1.51 13.23
N GLY A 303 -1.73 2.31 13.80
CA GLY A 303 -0.28 2.07 13.71
C GLY A 303 0.21 0.88 14.55
N ARG A 304 -0.67 0.21 15.31
CA ARG A 304 -0.37 -1.03 16.05
C ARG A 304 -1.06 -2.24 15.44
N VAL A 305 -2.38 -2.13 15.18
CA VAL A 305 -3.21 -3.27 14.75
C VAL A 305 -3.52 -3.28 13.26
N GLY A 306 -3.14 -2.21 12.53
CA GLY A 306 -3.48 -2.01 11.13
C GLY A 306 -4.85 -1.39 10.94
N PHE A 307 -5.16 -1.00 9.68
CA PHE A 307 -6.50 -0.62 9.27
C PHE A 307 -7.27 -1.86 8.81
N TYR A 308 -8.49 -2.02 9.29
CA TYR A 308 -9.32 -3.18 8.97
C TYR A 308 -9.79 -3.16 7.51
N GLY A 309 -9.76 -4.33 6.87
CA GLY A 309 -10.20 -4.50 5.49
C GLY A 309 -9.29 -3.86 4.43
N MET A 310 -8.16 -3.28 4.85
CA MET A 310 -7.21 -2.61 3.97
C MET A 310 -5.96 -3.47 3.79
N ASN A 311 -5.86 -4.10 2.63
CA ASN A 311 -4.65 -4.61 2.01
C ASN A 311 -4.98 -4.84 0.54
N ASN A 312 -4.61 -3.92 -0.31
CA ASN A 312 -4.78 -3.99 -1.76
C ASN A 312 -3.56 -3.39 -2.46
N ASP A 313 -3.61 -3.28 -3.77
CA ASP A 313 -2.48 -2.79 -4.58
C ASP A 313 -2.04 -1.36 -4.22
N ARG A 314 -2.94 -0.55 -3.63
CA ARG A 314 -2.68 0.85 -3.26
C ARG A 314 -2.72 1.15 -1.77
N PHE A 315 -3.08 0.18 -0.96
CA PHE A 315 -3.08 0.31 0.51
C PHE A 315 -2.49 -0.93 1.14
N VAL A 316 -1.40 -0.77 1.90
CA VAL A 316 -0.72 -1.89 2.56
C VAL A 316 -0.49 -1.59 4.03
N ASN A 317 -0.92 -2.49 4.92
CA ASN A 317 -0.45 -2.54 6.30
C ASN A 317 0.81 -3.40 6.36
N ARG A 318 1.92 -2.85 6.88
CA ARG A 318 3.16 -3.58 7.13
C ARG A 318 3.40 -3.66 8.64
N PHE A 319 3.66 -4.85 9.14
CA PHE A 319 3.76 -5.10 10.57
C PHE A 319 5.19 -5.47 10.96
N PHE A 320 5.71 -4.79 11.98
CA PHE A 320 7.06 -4.96 12.49
C PHE A 320 7.06 -5.19 13.99
N LYS A 321 8.14 -5.82 14.49
CA LYS A 321 8.41 -5.87 15.93
C LYS A 321 9.00 -4.54 16.37
N GLY A 322 8.28 -3.80 17.20
CA GLY A 322 8.78 -2.54 17.73
C GLY A 322 7.71 -1.68 18.36
N GLY A 323 8.18 -0.68 19.11
CA GLY A 323 7.35 0.34 19.77
C GLY A 323 7.15 1.57 18.89
N HIS A 324 6.66 2.67 19.49
CA HIS A 324 6.22 3.88 18.77
C HIS A 324 7.27 4.56 17.89
N SER A 325 8.54 4.45 18.21
CA SER A 325 9.64 5.13 17.51
C SER A 325 10.67 4.17 16.92
N HIS A 326 10.36 2.86 16.82
CA HIS A 326 11.30 1.85 16.31
C HIS A 326 11.76 2.11 14.88
N TYR A 327 10.98 2.85 14.10
CA TYR A 327 11.32 3.25 12.73
C TYR A 327 12.62 4.06 12.62
N PHE A 328 12.99 4.71 13.71
CA PHE A 328 14.12 5.64 13.79
C PHE A 328 15.30 5.09 14.59
N ASP A 329 15.19 3.88 15.08
CA ASP A 329 16.25 3.20 15.81
C ASP A 329 17.39 2.82 14.87
N GLU A 330 18.61 3.22 15.21
CA GLU A 330 19.81 2.98 14.41
C GLU A 330 20.17 1.50 14.32
N THR A 331 19.93 0.77 15.40
CA THR A 331 20.26 -0.66 15.48
C THR A 331 19.46 -1.49 14.48
N THR A 332 18.24 -1.09 14.16
CA THR A 332 17.35 -1.82 13.24
C THR A 332 17.63 -1.54 11.77
N ARG A 333 18.26 -0.38 11.47
CA ARG A 333 18.45 0.13 10.09
C ARG A 333 17.12 0.15 9.32
N PHE A 334 16.03 0.53 10.00
CA PHE A 334 14.68 0.42 9.47
C PHE A 334 14.48 1.26 8.21
N ILE A 335 14.94 2.52 8.23
CA ILE A 335 14.84 3.46 7.10
C ILE A 335 15.50 2.86 5.87
N GLU A 336 16.72 2.35 6.03
CA GLU A 336 17.48 1.77 4.93
C GLU A 336 16.79 0.53 4.35
N LYS A 337 16.34 -0.39 5.19
CA LYS A 337 15.74 -1.66 4.76
C LYS A 337 14.33 -1.50 4.17
N ASN A 338 13.56 -0.52 4.65
CA ASN A 338 12.13 -0.48 4.37
C ASN A 338 11.67 0.80 3.65
N TRP A 339 12.36 1.93 3.80
CA TRP A 339 11.90 3.20 3.24
C TRP A 339 12.72 3.65 2.03
N ILE A 340 14.03 3.34 1.97
CA ILE A 340 14.84 3.64 0.78
C ILE A 340 14.33 2.87 -0.43
N THR A 341 13.94 1.61 -0.25
CA THR A 341 13.35 0.78 -1.30
C THR A 341 12.08 1.39 -1.92
N LEU A 342 11.38 2.26 -1.19
CA LEU A 342 10.22 2.96 -1.72
C LEU A 342 10.57 4.01 -2.79
N PHE A 343 11.81 4.47 -2.85
CA PHE A 343 12.28 5.42 -3.87
C PHE A 343 12.88 4.71 -5.09
N THR A 344 13.45 3.53 -4.89
CA THR A 344 14.14 2.76 -5.94
C THR A 344 13.23 1.74 -6.62
N ASP A 345 12.28 1.15 -5.88
CA ASP A 345 11.36 0.13 -6.38
C ASP A 345 9.95 0.74 -6.51
N GLN A 346 9.70 1.44 -7.61
CA GLN A 346 8.54 2.31 -7.77
C GLN A 346 7.20 1.55 -7.84
N ASN A 347 7.22 0.26 -8.19
CA ASN A 347 6.00 -0.47 -8.54
C ASN A 347 5.58 -1.55 -7.54
N ASP A 348 6.40 -1.92 -6.56
CA ASP A 348 6.07 -3.02 -5.64
C ASP A 348 6.25 -2.58 -4.18
N ILE A 349 5.12 -2.41 -3.49
CA ILE A 349 5.14 -2.20 -2.04
C ILE A 349 5.07 -3.57 -1.37
N PRO A 350 6.16 -4.08 -0.78
CA PRO A 350 6.16 -5.41 -0.20
C PRO A 350 5.21 -5.47 1.00
N VAL A 351 4.37 -6.48 1.05
CA VAL A 351 3.60 -6.82 2.25
C VAL A 351 4.56 -7.47 3.24
N ILE A 352 4.71 -6.87 4.42
CA ILE A 352 5.59 -7.36 5.48
C ILE A 352 4.72 -7.65 6.70
N ASP A 353 4.86 -8.86 7.25
CA ASP A 353 4.21 -9.24 8.50
C ASP A 353 5.21 -10.00 9.38
N GLN A 354 5.78 -9.28 10.35
CA GLN A 354 6.74 -9.81 11.33
C GLN A 354 6.08 -10.01 12.71
N ARG A 355 4.74 -10.03 12.78
CA ARG A 355 4.05 -10.27 14.04
C ARG A 355 4.30 -11.71 14.51
N ASN A 356 4.65 -11.84 15.78
CA ASN A 356 4.51 -13.10 16.50
C ASN A 356 3.08 -13.19 17.05
N ASP A 357 2.67 -14.38 17.46
CA ASP A 357 1.44 -14.54 18.21
C ASP A 357 1.45 -13.60 19.43
N PRO A 358 0.47 -12.69 19.53
CA PRO A 358 0.44 -11.75 20.63
C PRO A 358 0.21 -12.50 21.95
N SER A 359 0.95 -12.11 22.99
CA SER A 359 0.74 -12.64 24.33
C SER A 359 -0.70 -12.37 24.81
N ILE A 360 -1.18 -13.19 25.73
CA ILE A 360 -2.53 -13.02 26.34
C ILE A 360 -2.65 -11.60 26.92
N ILE A 361 -1.59 -11.10 27.56
CA ILE A 361 -1.54 -9.74 28.13
C ILE A 361 -1.73 -8.69 27.03
N SER A 362 -1.01 -8.80 25.91
CA SER A 362 -1.13 -7.85 24.79
C SER A 362 -2.55 -7.83 24.23
N ARG A 363 -3.15 -9.00 23.99
CA ARG A 363 -4.54 -9.11 23.52
C ARG A 363 -5.55 -8.52 24.50
N THR A 364 -5.33 -8.70 25.81
CA THR A 364 -6.19 -8.14 26.84
C THR A 364 -6.10 -6.61 26.89
N LEU A 365 -4.89 -6.06 26.82
CA LEU A 365 -4.67 -4.62 26.79
C LEU A 365 -5.30 -3.97 25.55
N GLU A 366 -5.19 -4.60 24.38
CA GLU A 366 -5.84 -4.12 23.14
C GLU A 366 -7.38 -4.12 23.26
N LYS A 367 -7.97 -5.17 23.86
CA LYS A 367 -9.40 -5.23 24.10
C LYS A 367 -9.87 -4.15 25.07
N ILE A 368 -9.13 -3.93 26.18
CA ILE A 368 -9.42 -2.87 27.16
C ILE A 368 -9.32 -1.50 26.49
N ALA A 369 -8.24 -1.22 25.76
CA ALA A 369 -8.06 0.04 25.04
C ALA A 369 -9.19 0.29 24.02
N SER A 370 -9.57 -0.75 23.26
CA SER A 370 -10.69 -0.66 22.31
C SER A 370 -12.04 -0.44 22.98
N PHE A 371 -12.29 -1.07 24.13
CA PHE A 371 -13.52 -0.86 24.91
C PHE A 371 -13.58 0.58 25.44
N LEU A 372 -12.51 1.07 26.06
CA LEU A 372 -12.40 2.46 26.53
C LEU A 372 -12.54 3.45 25.36
N GLY A 373 -11.93 3.12 24.22
CA GLY A 373 -12.03 3.91 23.00
C GLY A 373 -13.45 4.12 22.51
N LYS A 374 -14.32 3.12 22.66
CA LYS A 374 -15.75 3.22 22.28
C LYS A 374 -16.58 4.01 23.27
N THR A 375 -16.15 4.12 24.52
CA THR A 375 -16.92 4.77 25.62
C THR A 375 -16.37 6.14 26.01
N LYS A 376 -15.15 6.47 25.60
CA LYS A 376 -14.46 7.70 25.98
C LYS A 376 -15.25 8.99 25.68
N GLU A 377 -15.95 9.03 24.56
CA GLU A 377 -16.70 10.22 24.16
C GLU A 377 -17.89 10.48 25.10
N LEU A 378 -18.58 9.42 25.53
CA LEU A 378 -19.62 9.50 26.55
C LEU A 378 -19.06 9.98 27.89
N LEU A 379 -17.86 9.49 28.26
CA LEU A 379 -17.17 9.93 29.48
C LEU A 379 -16.83 11.42 29.43
N TYR A 380 -16.34 11.93 28.31
CA TYR A 380 -16.05 13.35 28.15
C TYR A 380 -17.30 14.22 28.21
N ILE A 381 -18.41 13.77 27.61
CA ILE A 381 -19.70 14.47 27.71
C ILE A 381 -20.17 14.50 29.17
N ALA A 382 -20.11 13.39 29.88
CA ALA A 382 -20.48 13.34 31.31
C ALA A 382 -19.63 14.26 32.18
N LEU A 383 -18.31 14.27 31.95
CA LEU A 383 -17.40 15.19 32.65
C LEU A 383 -17.73 16.66 32.34
N LEU A 384 -18.01 17.00 31.11
CA LEU A 384 -18.39 18.36 30.72
C LEU A 384 -19.68 18.81 31.42
N ILE A 385 -20.69 17.94 31.42
CA ILE A 385 -21.97 18.21 32.11
C ILE A 385 -21.72 18.41 33.63
N TYR A 386 -20.90 17.54 34.23
CA TYR A 386 -20.53 17.66 35.66
C TYR A 386 -19.84 19.00 35.96
N PHE A 387 -18.87 19.42 35.16
CA PHE A 387 -18.18 20.71 35.31
C PHE A 387 -19.13 21.88 35.14
N LEU A 388 -19.98 21.87 34.12
CA LEU A 388 -20.96 22.94 33.91
C LEU A 388 -21.94 23.06 35.10
N LYS A 389 -22.42 21.92 35.60
CA LYS A 389 -23.29 21.88 36.77
C LYS A 389 -22.62 22.52 38.00
N ASN A 390 -21.34 22.18 38.27
CA ASN A 390 -20.60 22.75 39.39
C ASN A 390 -20.35 24.24 39.22
N ILE A 391 -20.06 24.73 38.03
CA ILE A 391 -19.91 26.18 37.77
C ILE A 391 -21.23 26.92 38.07
N ILE A 392 -22.36 26.40 37.63
CA ILE A 392 -23.66 27.00 37.86
C ILE A 392 -24.01 27.02 39.35
N THR A 393 -23.68 25.94 40.09
CA THR A 393 -23.92 25.88 41.53
C THR A 393 -22.99 26.76 42.35
N HIS A 394 -21.85 27.22 41.82
CA HIS A 394 -20.96 28.18 42.49
C HIS A 394 -21.23 29.64 42.13
N ILE A 395 -22.04 29.90 41.09
CA ILE A 395 -22.43 31.24 40.64
C ILE A 395 -23.78 31.66 41.28
N ASN A 396 -24.59 30.70 41.70
CA ASN A 396 -25.80 30.92 42.49
C ASN A 396 -25.51 30.79 44.00
#